data_51ec25ff6d284930071e2ee4e5ca4184
#
_entry.id   51ec25ff6d284930071e2ee4e5ca4184
#
_cell.length_a   1.000
_cell.length_b   1.000
_cell.length_c   1.000
_cell.angle_alpha   90.00
_cell.angle_beta   90.00
_cell.angle_gamma   90.00
#
_symmetry.space_group_name_H-M   'P 1'
#
loop_
_entity.id
_entity.type
_entity.pdbx_description
1 polymer ?
#
loop_
_entity_poly.entity_id
_entity_poly.type
_entity_poly.pdbx_seq_one_letter_code
_entity_poly.pdbx_strand_id
1 'polypeptide(L)'
;FTPYNDVPHLLSPVITDGDLANKALKVIVEMMDRRYDLFGELGVRNITAYNEYVLTHNDEHLKVLPRIVIIIDELADLMLVAAKEVEASIQRITQLARAAGIHLIVATQRPSVDVITGVIKANIPSRIAFAVSQAVDSRTILDQAGAERLLGNGDMLYLPNGETSPRRIQGVFIKDEEVNNICAFVKSQAMPKYDDAFIQLKDLQNQGNEAQNVTADPL
;
A
#
# COMPACT_ATOMS: atom_id res chain seq x y z
N PHE A 1 12.39 0.16 -8.35
CA PHE A 1 11.01 0.63 -8.71
C PHE A 1 10.93 1.38 -10.04
N THR A 2 12.04 1.72 -10.68
CA THR A 2 12.06 2.47 -11.93
C THR A 2 11.10 1.93 -13.02
N PRO A 3 10.94 0.62 -13.21
CA PRO A 3 10.04 0.09 -14.23
C PRO A 3 8.57 0.49 -14.02
N TYR A 4 8.14 0.70 -12.78
CA TYR A 4 6.74 0.98 -12.45
C TYR A 4 6.34 2.46 -12.61
N ASN A 5 7.30 3.39 -12.63
CA ASN A 5 6.98 4.79 -12.89
C ASN A 5 6.29 4.93 -14.25
N ASP A 6 5.36 5.88 -14.35
CA ASP A 6 4.55 6.16 -15.54
C ASP A 6 3.57 5.05 -15.98
N VAL A 7 3.35 4.04 -15.12
CA VAL A 7 2.22 3.12 -15.31
C VAL A 7 0.91 3.89 -15.12
N PRO A 8 -0.05 3.81 -16.06
CA PRO A 8 -1.28 4.62 -16.03
C PRO A 8 -2.16 4.45 -14.81
N HIS A 9 -2.00 3.34 -14.07
CA HIS A 9 -2.76 3.05 -12.85
C HIS A 9 -2.27 3.80 -11.61
N LEU A 10 -1.09 4.43 -11.66
CA LEU A 10 -0.50 5.11 -10.52
C LEU A 10 -1.25 6.41 -10.21
N LEU A 11 -1.60 6.61 -8.94
CA LEU A 11 -2.10 7.89 -8.41
C LEU A 11 -0.97 8.90 -8.17
N SER A 12 0.25 8.41 -8.01
CA SER A 12 1.47 9.17 -7.72
C SER A 12 2.65 8.49 -8.40
N PRO A 13 3.71 9.21 -8.78
CA PRO A 13 4.99 8.55 -9.02
C PRO A 13 5.37 7.65 -7.84
N VAL A 14 6.12 6.60 -8.09
CA VAL A 14 6.58 5.71 -7.01
C VAL A 14 7.31 6.53 -5.94
N ILE A 15 6.91 6.38 -4.70
CA ILE A 15 7.47 7.10 -3.56
C ILE A 15 8.60 6.26 -2.98
N THR A 16 9.81 6.83 -2.91
CA THR A 16 11.01 6.17 -2.40
C THR A 16 11.57 6.80 -1.13
N ASP A 17 10.99 7.92 -0.71
CA ASP A 17 11.37 8.64 0.50
C ASP A 17 10.39 8.30 1.64
N GLY A 18 10.94 7.98 2.83
CA GLY A 18 10.14 7.52 3.98
C GLY A 18 9.24 8.60 4.57
N ASP A 19 9.70 9.86 4.64
CA ASP A 19 8.89 10.97 5.15
C ASP A 19 7.74 11.29 4.20
N LEU A 20 8.01 11.27 2.91
CA LEU A 20 6.99 11.46 1.88
C LEU A 20 5.98 10.30 1.90
N ALA A 21 6.42 9.06 2.09
CA ALA A 21 5.56 7.91 2.21
C ALA A 21 4.63 7.99 3.44
N ASN A 22 5.14 8.44 4.59
CA ASN A 22 4.31 8.69 5.78
C ASN A 22 3.25 9.77 5.51
N LYS A 23 3.61 10.86 4.85
CA LYS A 23 2.65 11.91 4.43
C LYS A 23 1.62 11.38 3.44
N ALA A 24 2.04 10.55 2.49
CA ALA A 24 1.15 9.92 1.52
C ALA A 24 0.10 9.02 2.19
N LEU A 25 0.48 8.26 3.22
CA LEU A 25 -0.47 7.47 4.01
C LEU A 25 -1.53 8.36 4.70
N LYS A 26 -1.15 9.54 5.19
CA LYS A 26 -2.10 10.52 5.76
C LYS A 26 -3.07 11.04 4.69
N VAL A 27 -2.59 11.35 3.48
CA VAL A 27 -3.46 11.72 2.35
C VAL A 27 -4.46 10.62 2.01
N ILE A 28 -4.04 9.36 2.03
CA ILE A 28 -4.95 8.23 1.81
C ILE A 28 -6.05 8.17 2.89
N VAL A 29 -5.70 8.42 4.15
CA VAL A 29 -6.70 8.50 5.24
C VAL A 29 -7.70 9.63 4.97
N GLU A 30 -7.24 10.80 4.56
CA GLU A 30 -8.13 11.92 4.19
C GLU A 30 -9.00 11.59 2.98
N MET A 31 -8.46 10.91 1.96
CA MET A 31 -9.25 10.45 0.80
C MET A 31 -10.33 9.46 1.23
N MET A 32 -10.01 8.57 2.16
CA MET A 32 -10.97 7.64 2.75
C MET A 32 -12.11 8.38 3.45
N ASP A 33 -11.77 9.35 4.30
CA ASP A 33 -12.77 10.14 5.04
C ASP A 33 -13.69 10.91 4.07
N ARG A 34 -13.14 11.56 3.04
CA ARG A 34 -13.94 12.22 1.99
C ARG A 34 -14.88 11.26 1.26
N ARG A 35 -14.46 10.01 1.01
CA ARG A 35 -15.36 9.00 0.42
C ARG A 35 -16.52 8.67 1.34
N TYR A 36 -16.29 8.58 2.64
CA TYR A 36 -17.36 8.37 3.61
C TYR A 36 -18.33 9.55 3.67
N ASP A 37 -17.84 10.80 3.56
CA ASP A 37 -18.70 11.98 3.47
C ASP A 37 -19.62 11.89 2.25
N LEU A 38 -19.07 11.57 1.07
CA LEU A 38 -19.87 11.35 -0.16
C LEU A 38 -20.87 10.22 -0.01
N PHE A 39 -20.52 9.12 0.65
CA PHE A 39 -21.44 8.02 0.90
C PHE A 39 -22.58 8.45 1.84
N GLY A 40 -22.27 9.26 2.86
CA GLY A 40 -23.25 9.82 3.78
C GLY A 40 -24.25 10.75 3.10
N GLU A 41 -23.78 11.64 2.23
CA GLU A 41 -24.64 12.55 1.45
C GLU A 41 -25.66 11.82 0.57
N LEU A 42 -25.27 10.69 0.00
CA LEU A 42 -26.13 9.88 -0.88
C LEU A 42 -26.89 8.77 -0.14
N GLY A 43 -26.63 8.57 1.16
CA GLY A 43 -27.24 7.50 1.94
C GLY A 43 -26.81 6.09 1.51
N VAL A 44 -25.63 5.95 0.90
CA VAL A 44 -25.04 4.67 0.49
C VAL A 44 -23.96 4.21 1.48
N ARG A 45 -23.63 2.91 1.50
CA ARG A 45 -22.77 2.33 2.54
C ARG A 45 -21.36 1.99 2.07
N ASN A 46 -21.11 1.95 0.77
CA ASN A 46 -19.83 1.52 0.24
C ASN A 46 -19.63 2.00 -1.20
N ILE A 47 -18.40 1.86 -1.70
CA ILE A 47 -18.00 2.29 -3.04
C ILE A 47 -18.81 1.63 -4.16
N THR A 48 -19.24 0.38 -4.00
CA THR A 48 -20.04 -0.32 -5.02
C THR A 48 -21.40 0.34 -5.17
N ALA A 49 -22.12 0.53 -4.06
CA ALA A 49 -23.41 1.20 -4.06
C ALA A 49 -23.30 2.68 -4.51
N TYR A 50 -22.20 3.37 -4.13
CA TYR A 50 -21.93 4.71 -4.61
C TYR A 50 -21.78 4.75 -6.13
N ASN A 51 -20.94 3.88 -6.69
CA ASN A 51 -20.69 3.83 -8.13
C ASN A 51 -21.94 3.42 -8.92
N GLU A 52 -22.75 2.50 -8.40
CA GLU A 52 -24.04 2.15 -8.98
C GLU A 52 -24.99 3.36 -9.01
N TYR A 53 -25.04 4.12 -7.90
CA TYR A 53 -25.83 5.35 -7.83
C TYR A 53 -25.40 6.35 -8.92
N VAL A 54 -24.10 6.63 -9.01
CA VAL A 54 -23.53 7.58 -10.00
C VAL A 54 -23.89 7.15 -11.44
N LEU A 55 -23.74 5.86 -11.74
CA LEU A 55 -24.03 5.34 -13.10
C LEU A 55 -25.51 5.36 -13.46
N THR A 56 -26.41 5.28 -12.48
CA THR A 56 -27.85 5.22 -12.72
C THR A 56 -28.54 6.58 -12.73
N HIS A 57 -27.98 7.58 -12.03
CA HIS A 57 -28.63 8.90 -11.87
C HIS A 57 -28.11 9.97 -12.82
N ASN A 58 -27.04 9.69 -13.60
CA ASN A 58 -26.44 10.63 -14.55
C ASN A 58 -26.18 12.04 -13.99
N ASP A 59 -25.78 12.13 -12.72
CA ASP A 59 -25.43 13.40 -12.09
C ASP A 59 -24.06 13.84 -12.59
N GLU A 60 -24.01 14.99 -13.29
CA GLU A 60 -22.77 15.53 -13.88
C GLU A 60 -21.72 15.94 -12.81
N HIS A 61 -22.15 16.14 -11.56
CA HIS A 61 -21.28 16.53 -10.46
C HIS A 61 -20.63 15.34 -9.76
N LEU A 62 -21.17 14.14 -9.96
CA LEU A 62 -20.65 12.91 -9.34
C LEU A 62 -19.82 12.12 -10.34
N LYS A 63 -18.72 11.56 -9.85
CA LYS A 63 -17.81 10.71 -10.65
C LYS A 63 -17.68 9.34 -10.01
N VAL A 64 -17.61 8.32 -10.85
CA VAL A 64 -17.25 6.97 -10.43
C VAL A 64 -15.92 6.99 -9.71
N LEU A 65 -15.86 6.41 -8.53
CA LEU A 65 -14.65 6.31 -7.73
C LEU A 65 -13.90 5.03 -8.07
N PRO A 66 -12.61 5.11 -8.39
CA PRO A 66 -11.77 3.91 -8.57
C PRO A 66 -11.46 3.25 -7.23
N ARG A 67 -11.21 1.94 -7.25
CA ARG A 67 -10.56 1.27 -6.12
C ARG A 67 -9.10 1.69 -6.06
N ILE A 68 -8.57 1.83 -4.84
CA ILE A 68 -7.18 2.20 -4.59
C ILE A 68 -6.49 1.01 -3.95
N VAL A 69 -5.34 0.62 -4.48
CA VAL A 69 -4.45 -0.38 -3.87
C VAL A 69 -3.16 0.32 -3.47
N ILE A 70 -2.84 0.25 -2.20
CA ILE A 70 -1.60 0.77 -1.63
C ILE A 70 -0.65 -0.40 -1.47
N ILE A 71 0.56 -0.28 -1.99
CA ILE A 71 1.59 -1.30 -1.89
C ILE A 71 2.79 -0.70 -1.16
N ILE A 72 3.14 -1.27 -0.01
CA ILE A 72 4.35 -0.96 0.76
C ILE A 72 5.30 -2.14 0.57
N ASP A 73 6.39 -1.91 -0.14
CA ASP A 73 7.36 -2.96 -0.48
C ASP A 73 8.27 -3.33 0.70
N GLU A 74 8.68 -2.34 1.49
CA GLU A 74 9.49 -2.55 2.69
C GLU A 74 8.98 -1.72 3.88
N LEU A 75 8.15 -2.35 4.72
CA LEU A 75 7.59 -1.70 5.90
C LEU A 75 8.66 -1.26 6.89
N ALA A 76 9.76 -2.03 7.02
CA ALA A 76 10.83 -1.73 7.97
C ALA A 76 11.41 -0.33 7.76
N ASP A 77 11.53 0.13 6.52
CA ASP A 77 12.07 1.45 6.23
C ASP A 77 11.13 2.58 6.71
N LEU A 78 9.82 2.39 6.60
CA LEU A 78 8.84 3.33 7.15
C LEU A 78 8.82 3.33 8.69
N MET A 79 8.97 2.16 9.30
CA MET A 79 9.01 2.02 10.75
C MET A 79 10.24 2.68 11.38
N LEU A 80 11.36 2.76 10.65
CA LEU A 80 12.55 3.49 11.10
C LEU A 80 12.32 5.00 11.15
N VAL A 81 11.52 5.55 10.25
CA VAL A 81 11.29 7.00 10.11
C VAL A 81 10.21 7.47 11.09
N ALA A 82 9.06 6.81 11.12
CA ALA A 82 7.87 7.31 11.82
C ALA A 82 6.95 6.18 12.31
N ALA A 83 7.47 5.22 13.09
CA ALA A 83 6.76 4.00 13.48
C ALA A 83 5.33 4.24 14.01
N LYS A 84 5.16 5.16 14.97
CA LYS A 84 3.85 5.41 15.59
C LYS A 84 2.82 5.97 14.60
N GLU A 85 3.25 6.87 13.72
CA GLU A 85 2.37 7.52 12.75
C GLU A 85 2.00 6.55 11.63
N VAL A 86 2.96 5.74 11.17
CA VAL A 86 2.74 4.69 10.18
C VAL A 86 1.78 3.63 10.73
N GLU A 87 1.99 3.15 11.94
CA GLU A 87 1.05 2.22 12.60
C GLU A 87 -0.35 2.79 12.72
N ALA A 88 -0.48 4.04 13.16
CA ALA A 88 -1.78 4.72 13.29
C ALA A 88 -2.50 4.84 11.94
N SER A 89 -1.77 5.20 10.86
CA SER A 89 -2.32 5.28 9.51
C SER A 89 -2.75 3.91 8.98
N ILE A 90 -1.92 2.88 9.14
CA ILE A 90 -2.24 1.51 8.74
C ILE A 90 -3.45 0.99 9.52
N GLN A 91 -3.49 1.20 10.83
CA GLN A 91 -4.62 0.79 11.65
C GLN A 91 -5.93 1.44 11.16
N ARG A 92 -5.95 2.75 10.93
CA ARG A 92 -7.13 3.45 10.45
C ARG A 92 -7.57 2.96 9.06
N ILE A 93 -6.63 2.80 8.13
CA ILE A 93 -6.90 2.27 6.80
C ILE A 93 -7.49 0.86 6.90
N THR A 94 -6.86 -0.05 7.63
CA THR A 94 -7.30 -1.45 7.69
C THR A 94 -8.65 -1.63 8.37
N GLN A 95 -8.99 -0.77 9.33
CA GLN A 95 -10.29 -0.82 10.02
C GLN A 95 -11.46 -0.30 9.16
N LEU A 96 -11.24 0.69 8.32
CA LEU A 96 -12.31 1.45 7.67
C LEU A 96 -12.27 1.42 6.14
N ALA A 97 -11.14 1.18 5.51
CA ALA A 97 -10.96 1.44 4.09
C ALA A 97 -11.67 0.45 3.15
N ARG A 98 -12.03 -0.74 3.63
CA ARG A 98 -12.67 -1.78 2.79
C ARG A 98 -13.95 -1.26 2.11
N ALA A 99 -14.84 -0.63 2.85
CA ALA A 99 -16.07 -0.08 2.30
C ALA A 99 -15.80 1.11 1.37
N ALA A 100 -14.75 1.89 1.62
CA ALA A 100 -14.30 2.97 0.76
C ALA A 100 -13.57 2.50 -0.50
N GLY A 101 -13.35 1.20 -0.68
CA GLY A 101 -12.65 0.62 -1.82
C GLY A 101 -11.14 0.86 -1.81
N ILE A 102 -10.53 0.98 -0.63
CA ILE A 102 -9.08 1.16 -0.46
C ILE A 102 -8.52 -0.10 0.18
N HIS A 103 -7.47 -0.66 -0.42
CA HIS A 103 -6.85 -1.92 -0.02
C HIS A 103 -5.35 -1.73 0.20
N LEU A 104 -4.79 -2.47 1.17
CA LEU A 104 -3.40 -2.34 1.57
C LEU A 104 -2.68 -3.69 1.44
N ILE A 105 -1.55 -3.67 0.76
CA ILE A 105 -0.59 -4.77 0.67
C ILE A 105 0.71 -4.29 1.32
N VAL A 106 1.16 -4.99 2.35
CA VAL A 106 2.38 -4.65 3.08
C VAL A 106 3.36 -5.80 2.96
N ALA A 107 4.58 -5.49 2.55
CA ALA A 107 5.68 -6.44 2.49
C ALA A 107 6.85 -5.95 3.34
N THR A 108 7.70 -6.88 3.75
CA THR A 108 8.99 -6.61 4.39
C THR A 108 9.93 -7.79 4.21
N GLN A 109 11.20 -7.50 4.06
CA GLN A 109 12.30 -8.49 4.10
C GLN A 109 12.88 -8.64 5.51
N ARG A 110 12.37 -7.86 6.49
CA ARG A 110 12.82 -7.87 7.89
C ARG A 110 11.68 -8.28 8.82
N PRO A 111 11.38 -9.58 8.93
CA PRO A 111 10.26 -10.08 9.73
C PRO A 111 10.58 -10.08 11.24
N SER A 112 10.87 -8.91 11.79
CA SER A 112 11.08 -8.71 13.22
C SER A 112 9.81 -8.24 13.92
N VAL A 113 9.73 -8.41 15.23
CA VAL A 113 8.59 -7.96 16.04
C VAL A 113 8.43 -6.44 16.08
N ASP A 114 9.51 -5.69 15.83
CA ASP A 114 9.51 -4.22 15.77
C ASP A 114 8.93 -3.71 14.43
N VAL A 115 8.92 -4.53 13.41
CA VAL A 115 8.36 -4.23 12.09
C VAL A 115 6.96 -4.79 11.95
N ILE A 116 6.80 -6.09 12.21
CA ILE A 116 5.50 -6.78 12.19
C ILE A 116 4.95 -6.78 13.63
N THR A 117 4.52 -5.61 14.07
CA THR A 117 4.05 -5.40 15.44
C THR A 117 2.70 -6.05 15.70
N GLY A 118 2.33 -6.13 16.99
CA GLY A 118 1.02 -6.61 17.38
C GLY A 118 -0.14 -5.82 16.78
N VAL A 119 0.02 -4.51 16.59
CA VAL A 119 -0.97 -3.63 15.94
C VAL A 119 -1.13 -4.00 14.48
N ILE A 120 -0.02 -4.15 13.75
CA ILE A 120 -0.03 -4.56 12.33
C ILE A 120 -0.70 -5.94 12.18
N LYS A 121 -0.31 -6.91 12.99
CA LYS A 121 -0.85 -8.28 12.94
C LYS A 121 -2.34 -8.36 13.28
N ALA A 122 -2.81 -7.55 14.22
CA ALA A 122 -4.21 -7.51 14.60
C ALA A 122 -5.11 -6.93 13.50
N ASN A 123 -4.58 -6.04 12.67
CA ASN A 123 -5.34 -5.31 11.66
C ASN A 123 -5.12 -5.85 10.23
N ILE A 124 -4.08 -6.66 9.99
CA ILE A 124 -3.82 -7.35 8.72
C ILE A 124 -3.83 -8.86 8.97
N PRO A 125 -5.00 -9.48 8.97
CA PRO A 125 -5.15 -10.89 9.36
C PRO A 125 -4.75 -11.89 8.26
N SER A 126 -4.83 -11.50 6.98
CA SER A 126 -4.37 -12.35 5.87
C SER A 126 -2.87 -12.18 5.67
N ARG A 127 -2.13 -13.28 5.67
CA ARG A 127 -0.67 -13.25 5.66
C ARG A 127 -0.08 -14.23 4.69
N ILE A 128 1.05 -13.86 4.11
CA ILE A 128 1.86 -14.71 3.25
C ILE A 128 3.28 -14.69 3.80
N ALA A 129 3.87 -15.88 3.96
CA ALA A 129 5.29 -16.03 4.21
C ALA A 129 5.94 -16.79 3.05
N PHE A 130 6.93 -16.21 2.43
CA PHE A 130 7.88 -16.91 1.56
C PHE A 130 8.95 -17.59 2.42
N ALA A 131 9.91 -18.28 1.77
CA ALA A 131 10.98 -18.94 2.48
C ALA A 131 11.76 -17.97 3.38
N VAL A 132 11.92 -18.32 4.65
CA VAL A 132 12.71 -17.59 5.64
C VAL A 132 13.85 -18.45 6.16
N SER A 133 14.86 -17.82 6.77
CA SER A 133 16.04 -18.54 7.25
C SER A 133 15.80 -19.29 8.57
N GLN A 134 14.90 -18.79 9.41
CA GLN A 134 14.70 -19.29 10.76
C GLN A 134 13.21 -19.47 11.10
N ALA A 135 12.91 -20.45 11.98
CA ALA A 135 11.56 -20.69 12.45
C ALA A 135 10.98 -19.50 13.27
N VAL A 136 11.82 -18.67 13.87
CA VAL A 136 11.38 -17.45 14.55
C VAL A 136 10.77 -16.44 13.59
N ASP A 137 11.33 -16.31 12.41
CA ASP A 137 10.79 -15.41 11.36
C ASP A 137 9.42 -15.88 10.88
N SER A 138 9.27 -17.20 10.68
CA SER A 138 7.97 -17.80 10.37
C SER A 138 6.92 -17.52 11.45
N ARG A 139 7.29 -17.67 12.73
CA ARG A 139 6.38 -17.35 13.85
C ARG A 139 6.04 -15.86 13.91
N THR A 140 6.97 -14.99 13.61
CA THR A 140 6.71 -13.54 13.56
C THR A 140 5.66 -13.21 12.51
N ILE A 141 5.69 -13.86 11.35
CA ILE A 141 4.73 -13.60 10.26
C ILE A 141 3.41 -14.35 10.47
N LEU A 142 3.47 -15.66 10.75
CA LEU A 142 2.33 -16.59 10.70
C LEU A 142 1.83 -17.06 12.06
N ASP A 143 2.46 -16.65 13.17
CA ASP A 143 2.26 -17.17 14.53
C ASP A 143 2.63 -18.67 14.68
N GLN A 144 3.21 -19.28 13.65
CA GLN A 144 3.63 -20.68 13.63
C GLN A 144 4.88 -20.89 12.77
N ALA A 145 5.61 -21.96 13.04
CA ALA A 145 6.75 -22.38 12.24
C ALA A 145 6.29 -23.02 10.92
N GLY A 146 7.19 -23.11 9.95
CA GLY A 146 6.96 -23.80 8.69
C GLY A 146 7.54 -23.11 7.47
N ALA A 147 7.60 -21.76 7.45
CA ALA A 147 8.15 -21.03 6.32
C ALA A 147 9.67 -21.24 6.13
N GLU A 148 10.38 -21.66 7.19
CA GLU A 148 11.80 -22.06 7.13
C GLU A 148 12.04 -23.35 6.31
N ARG A 149 10.98 -24.09 5.98
CA ARG A 149 11.04 -25.32 5.19
C ARG A 149 10.64 -25.14 3.75
N LEU A 150 10.31 -23.93 3.35
CA LEU A 150 9.93 -23.60 1.97
C LEU A 150 11.14 -23.63 1.03
N LEU A 151 10.88 -23.94 -0.23
CA LEU A 151 11.92 -24.18 -1.24
C LEU A 151 12.42 -22.92 -1.94
N GLY A 152 11.79 -21.75 -1.69
CA GLY A 152 12.07 -20.53 -2.43
C GLY A 152 11.35 -20.44 -3.78
N ASN A 153 11.73 -19.48 -4.62
CA ASN A 153 11.17 -19.28 -5.96
C ASN A 153 9.64 -19.21 -6.02
N GLY A 154 9.01 -18.54 -5.05
CA GLY A 154 7.56 -18.39 -5.00
C GLY A 154 6.82 -19.45 -4.18
N ASP A 155 7.52 -20.46 -3.64
CA ASP A 155 6.93 -21.38 -2.67
C ASP A 155 6.57 -20.61 -1.39
N MET A 156 5.32 -20.66 -0.96
CA MET A 156 4.80 -19.82 0.12
C MET A 156 3.82 -20.56 1.03
N LEU A 157 3.67 -20.04 2.24
CA LEU A 157 2.57 -20.34 3.14
C LEU A 157 1.60 -19.16 3.16
N TYR A 158 0.35 -19.42 2.81
CA TYR A 158 -0.73 -18.43 2.83
C TYR A 158 -1.71 -18.73 3.96
N LEU A 159 -1.88 -17.78 4.86
CA LEU A 159 -2.85 -17.81 5.95
C LEU A 159 -3.95 -16.79 5.67
N PRO A 160 -5.10 -17.18 5.11
CA PRO A 160 -6.22 -16.28 4.90
C PRO A 160 -6.90 -15.90 6.21
N ASN A 161 -7.57 -14.77 6.22
CA ASN A 161 -8.36 -14.32 7.36
C ASN A 161 -9.42 -15.36 7.74
N GLY A 162 -9.49 -15.69 9.03
CA GLY A 162 -10.44 -16.65 9.58
C GLY A 162 -9.97 -18.11 9.57
N GLU A 163 -8.81 -18.40 8.98
CA GLU A 163 -8.20 -19.75 9.07
C GLU A 163 -7.11 -19.78 10.15
N THR A 164 -6.93 -20.96 10.74
CA THR A 164 -5.92 -21.21 11.80
C THR A 164 -4.68 -21.90 11.27
N SER A 165 -4.75 -22.47 10.08
CA SER A 165 -3.65 -23.21 9.47
C SER A 165 -3.35 -22.64 8.08
N PRO A 166 -2.07 -22.39 7.75
CA PRO A 166 -1.69 -21.91 6.45
C PRO A 166 -1.79 -22.99 5.37
N ARG A 167 -2.08 -22.56 4.17
CA ARG A 167 -2.04 -23.39 2.95
C ARG A 167 -0.70 -23.19 2.26
N ARG A 168 -0.05 -24.27 1.84
CA ARG A 168 1.14 -24.16 1.00
C ARG A 168 0.73 -23.97 -0.45
N ILE A 169 1.25 -22.93 -1.07
CA ILE A 169 0.93 -22.54 -2.45
C ILE A 169 2.24 -22.30 -3.19
N GLN A 170 2.32 -22.76 -4.44
CA GLN A 170 3.38 -22.40 -5.35
C GLN A 170 3.00 -21.14 -6.11
N GLY A 171 3.65 -20.03 -5.79
CA GLY A 171 3.54 -18.78 -6.53
C GLY A 171 4.33 -18.80 -7.83
N VAL A 172 4.03 -17.85 -8.69
CA VAL A 172 4.79 -17.63 -9.92
C VAL A 172 6.08 -16.89 -9.59
N PHE A 173 7.20 -17.38 -10.13
CA PHE A 173 8.45 -16.63 -10.13
C PHE A 173 8.50 -15.77 -11.40
N ILE A 174 8.56 -14.46 -11.22
CA ILE A 174 8.59 -13.47 -12.32
C ILE A 174 10.01 -12.91 -12.42
N LYS A 175 10.59 -12.94 -13.64
CA LYS A 175 11.90 -12.37 -13.92
C LYS A 175 11.81 -10.87 -14.17
N ASP A 176 12.90 -10.16 -13.95
CA ASP A 176 12.97 -8.70 -14.19
C ASP A 176 12.61 -8.31 -15.62
N GLU A 177 13.01 -9.13 -16.60
CA GLU A 177 12.66 -8.94 -18.00
C GLU A 177 11.14 -9.02 -18.24
N GLU A 178 10.46 -9.95 -17.59
CA GLU A 178 9.00 -10.10 -17.67
C GLU A 178 8.29 -8.90 -17.04
N VAL A 179 8.78 -8.40 -15.89
CA VAL A 179 8.28 -7.18 -15.26
C VAL A 179 8.43 -5.99 -16.22
N ASN A 180 9.61 -5.81 -16.81
CA ASN A 180 9.87 -4.72 -17.75
C ASN A 180 8.95 -4.79 -18.97
N ASN A 181 8.74 -5.97 -19.54
CA ASN A 181 7.87 -6.18 -20.70
C ASN A 181 6.40 -5.86 -20.37
N ILE A 182 5.92 -6.31 -19.21
CA ILE A 182 4.55 -6.01 -18.74
C ILE A 182 4.38 -4.51 -18.52
N CYS A 183 5.33 -3.86 -17.83
CA CYS A 183 5.29 -2.43 -17.59
C CYS A 183 5.30 -1.63 -18.89
N ALA A 184 6.15 -2.00 -19.86
CA ALA A 184 6.20 -1.35 -21.16
C ALA A 184 4.88 -1.50 -21.93
N PHE A 185 4.28 -2.68 -21.92
CA PHE A 185 2.97 -2.92 -22.52
C PHE A 185 1.88 -2.07 -21.88
N VAL A 186 1.81 -2.01 -20.55
CA VAL A 186 0.80 -1.22 -19.84
C VAL A 186 0.98 0.27 -20.10
N LYS A 187 2.20 0.78 -20.10
CA LYS A 187 2.53 2.18 -20.41
C LYS A 187 2.15 2.57 -21.84
N SER A 188 2.20 1.63 -22.79
CA SER A 188 1.81 1.90 -24.18
C SER A 188 0.31 2.16 -24.36
N GLN A 189 -0.52 1.82 -23.37
CA GLN A 189 -1.97 1.93 -23.46
C GLN A 189 -2.51 3.31 -23.09
N ALA A 190 -1.89 4.01 -22.13
CA ALA A 190 -2.31 5.32 -21.67
C ALA A 190 -1.19 6.06 -20.94
N MET A 191 -1.32 7.38 -20.83
CA MET A 191 -0.44 8.20 -19.99
C MET A 191 -0.94 8.18 -18.53
N PRO A 192 -0.03 8.28 -17.53
CA PRO A 192 -0.42 8.40 -16.14
C PRO A 192 -1.14 9.72 -15.89
N LYS A 193 -2.14 9.69 -15.03
CA LYS A 193 -2.82 10.87 -14.53
C LYS A 193 -2.74 10.89 -13.01
N TYR A 194 -1.70 11.54 -12.51
CA TYR A 194 -1.46 11.64 -11.08
C TYR A 194 -2.50 12.51 -10.38
N ASP A 195 -2.80 12.18 -9.13
CA ASP A 195 -3.72 12.94 -8.29
C ASP A 195 -3.02 14.18 -7.72
N ASP A 196 -3.71 15.33 -7.75
CA ASP A 196 -3.17 16.62 -7.33
C ASP A 196 -2.69 16.64 -5.87
N ALA A 197 -3.35 15.88 -4.98
CA ALA A 197 -2.96 15.81 -3.58
C ALA A 197 -1.55 15.22 -3.40
N PHE A 198 -1.17 14.25 -4.22
CA PHE A 198 0.18 13.67 -4.18
C PHE A 198 1.21 14.53 -4.90
N ILE A 199 0.83 15.26 -5.96
CA ILE A 199 1.71 16.22 -6.63
C ILE A 199 2.10 17.32 -5.65
N GLN A 200 1.14 17.90 -4.93
CA GLN A 200 1.38 18.95 -3.94
C GLN A 200 2.30 18.50 -2.80
N LEU A 201 2.21 17.24 -2.34
CA LEU A 201 3.12 16.70 -1.34
C LEU A 201 4.58 16.73 -1.81
N LYS A 202 4.82 16.36 -3.07
CA LYS A 202 6.16 16.33 -3.65
C LYS A 202 6.74 17.74 -3.81
N ASP A 203 5.92 18.70 -4.21
CA ASP A 203 6.33 20.10 -4.38
C ASP A 203 6.71 20.75 -3.04
N LEU A 204 5.95 20.49 -1.98
CA LEU A 204 6.27 20.94 -0.62
C LEU A 204 7.59 20.38 -0.10
N GLN A 205 7.90 19.12 -0.42
CA GLN A 205 9.17 18.50 -0.03
C GLN A 205 10.35 19.15 -0.78
N ASN A 206 10.22 19.41 -2.07
CA ASN A 206 11.27 20.07 -2.87
C ASN A 206 11.58 21.46 -2.34
N GLN A 207 10.56 22.26 -2.01
CA GLN A 207 10.73 23.60 -1.41
C GLN A 207 11.41 23.54 -0.03
N GLY A 208 11.08 22.55 0.81
CA GLY A 208 11.70 22.35 2.10
C GLY A 208 13.19 22.00 2.00
N ASN A 209 13.58 21.20 1.04
CA ASN A 209 14.96 20.80 0.79
C ASN A 209 15.81 21.96 0.22
N GLU A 210 15.23 22.79 -0.64
CA GLU A 210 15.89 24.00 -1.17
C GLU A 210 16.13 25.01 -0.05
N ALA A 211 15.18 25.23 0.85
CA ALA A 211 15.33 26.14 1.98
C ALA A 211 16.41 25.68 2.98
N GLN A 212 16.57 24.37 3.19
CA GLN A 212 17.63 23.83 4.05
C GLN A 212 19.02 23.94 3.42
N ASN A 213 19.14 23.78 2.11
CA ASN A 213 20.42 23.95 1.41
C ASN A 213 20.92 25.40 1.36
N VAL A 214 20.02 26.39 1.38
CA VAL A 214 20.39 27.82 1.42
C VAL A 214 20.92 28.25 2.81
N THR A 215 20.53 27.55 3.88
CA THR A 215 21.00 27.86 5.25
C THR A 215 22.28 27.09 5.65
N ALA A 216 22.79 26.21 4.81
CA ALA A 216 23.95 25.37 5.06
C ALA A 216 25.24 25.85 4.38
N ASP A 217 25.32 27.09 3.90
CA ASP A 217 26.56 27.67 3.36
C ASP A 217 27.29 28.46 4.51
N PRO A 218 28.32 27.91 5.11
CA PRO A 218 29.09 28.63 6.12
C PRO A 218 30.16 29.50 5.43
N LEU A 219 30.11 30.80 5.71
CA LEU A 219 31.22 31.70 5.49
C LEU A 219 32.50 31.23 6.22
#